data_5aabd6a7fbcf227df26a0ed3c8786088
#
_entry.id   5aabd6a7fbcf227df26a0ed3c8786088
#
_cell.length_a   1.000
_cell.length_b   1.000
_cell.length_c   1.000
_cell.angle_alpha   90.00
_cell.angle_beta   90.00
_cell.angle_gamma   90.00
#
_symmetry.space_group_name_H-M   'P 1'
#
loop_
_entity.id
_entity.type
_entity.pdbx_description
1 polymer ?
#
loop_
_entity_poly.entity_id
_entity_poly.type
_entity_poly.pdbx_seq_one_letter_code
_entity_poly.pdbx_strand_id
1 'polypeptide(L)'
;MSLKFSKIRLLETRQGSGPWNMGLDQALMSTVEDFIPVLRLYGWKPSAVSIGYFQSLEQEVDVKKCKELGIDVVRRITGGGAVLHEHELTYSFITKVYPANIIESYRSICEPIVTCLYDLGFDAKFSPLNDITVENKKVSGNAQTRRNNVLLQHGTILLDVNVDKMFSVLKVPSEKVKDKIIQDVKERVMGLKVSYDEVANKLWRSFGQKFQAEVFKDDVKSDESIEAKIMQKYKYSTYEWNYKR
;
A
#
# COMPACT_ATOMS: atom_id res chain seq x y z
N MET A 1 -19.70 -13.98 4.23
CA MET A 1 -20.01 -14.31 2.81
C MET A 1 -18.72 -14.27 2.02
N SER A 2 -18.29 -15.36 1.35
CA SER A 2 -17.05 -15.35 0.57
C SER A 2 -17.22 -14.43 -0.65
N LEU A 3 -16.30 -13.48 -0.84
CA LEU A 3 -16.26 -12.64 -2.03
C LEU A 3 -15.92 -13.54 -3.24
N LYS A 4 -16.67 -13.38 -4.33
CA LYS A 4 -16.44 -14.07 -5.59
C LYS A 4 -16.58 -13.07 -6.73
N PHE A 5 -15.68 -13.17 -7.69
CA PHE A 5 -15.71 -12.36 -8.90
C PHE A 5 -15.57 -13.27 -10.12
N SER A 6 -16.15 -12.90 -11.25
CA SER A 6 -15.89 -13.61 -12.51
C SER A 6 -14.52 -13.29 -13.08
N LYS A 7 -14.11 -12.02 -12.94
CA LYS A 7 -12.84 -11.51 -13.46
C LYS A 7 -12.20 -10.53 -12.46
N ILE A 8 -10.87 -10.43 -12.53
CA ILE A 8 -10.06 -9.40 -11.86
C ILE A 8 -9.16 -8.75 -12.91
N ARG A 9 -9.21 -7.43 -13.02
CA ARG A 9 -8.33 -6.65 -13.88
C ARG A 9 -6.99 -6.44 -13.19
N LEU A 10 -5.90 -6.95 -13.75
CA LEU A 10 -4.55 -6.79 -13.23
C LEU A 10 -3.81 -5.67 -13.95
N LEU A 11 -3.32 -4.69 -13.19
CA LEU A 11 -2.46 -3.62 -13.65
C LEU A 11 -1.06 -3.74 -13.01
N GLU A 12 -0.04 -3.95 -13.81
CA GLU A 12 1.36 -3.93 -13.37
C GLU A 12 2.00 -2.59 -13.76
N THR A 13 1.83 -1.56 -12.94
CA THR A 13 2.25 -0.19 -13.29
C THR A 13 3.71 0.11 -12.93
N ARG A 14 4.44 -0.91 -12.46
CA ARG A 14 5.85 -0.82 -12.08
C ARG A 14 6.10 0.31 -11.07
N GLN A 15 7.10 1.17 -11.28
CA GLN A 15 7.50 2.22 -10.36
C GLN A 15 6.88 3.57 -10.74
N GLY A 16 6.39 4.32 -9.74
CA GLY A 16 5.85 5.65 -9.89
C GLY A 16 6.21 6.56 -8.72
N SER A 17 6.11 7.89 -8.93
CA SER A 17 6.28 8.87 -7.85
C SER A 17 5.15 8.77 -6.81
N GLY A 18 5.39 9.27 -5.60
CA GLY A 18 4.39 9.28 -4.53
C GLY A 18 3.07 9.92 -4.98
N PRO A 19 3.08 11.16 -5.51
CA PRO A 19 1.87 11.81 -5.99
C PRO A 19 1.18 11.08 -7.15
N TRP A 20 1.94 10.49 -8.08
CA TRP A 20 1.38 9.69 -9.19
C TRP A 20 0.67 8.43 -8.67
N ASN A 21 1.33 7.67 -7.79
CA ASN A 21 0.77 6.44 -7.25
C ASN A 21 -0.55 6.67 -6.52
N MET A 22 -0.62 7.73 -5.70
CA MET A 22 -1.86 8.09 -5.00
C MET A 22 -2.91 8.65 -5.96
N GLY A 23 -2.50 9.39 -6.99
CA GLY A 23 -3.39 9.88 -8.03
C GLY A 23 -4.03 8.75 -8.82
N LEU A 24 -3.25 7.77 -9.22
CA LEU A 24 -3.76 6.62 -9.97
C LEU A 24 -4.68 5.72 -9.13
N ASP A 25 -4.34 5.45 -7.87
CA ASP A 25 -5.25 4.72 -6.97
C ASP A 25 -6.61 5.41 -6.86
N GLN A 26 -6.63 6.74 -6.77
CA GLN A 26 -7.88 7.48 -6.71
C GLN A 26 -8.63 7.51 -8.04
N ALA A 27 -7.95 7.65 -9.17
CA ALA A 27 -8.56 7.59 -10.50
C ALA A 27 -9.22 6.23 -10.75
N LEU A 28 -8.54 5.14 -10.38
CA LEU A 28 -9.09 3.79 -10.48
C LEU A 28 -10.33 3.58 -9.61
N MET A 29 -10.46 4.29 -8.48
CA MET A 29 -11.70 4.25 -7.69
C MET A 29 -12.90 4.87 -8.44
N SER A 30 -12.66 5.85 -9.31
CA SER A 30 -13.73 6.51 -10.08
C SER A 30 -14.20 5.64 -11.26
N THR A 31 -13.35 4.76 -11.77
CA THR A 31 -13.58 4.00 -13.01
C THR A 31 -13.83 2.51 -12.79
N VAL A 32 -13.62 1.99 -11.57
CA VAL A 32 -13.81 0.55 -11.30
C VAL A 32 -15.24 0.09 -11.62
N GLU A 33 -15.33 -1.02 -12.34
CA GLU A 33 -16.58 -1.63 -12.74
C GLU A 33 -17.25 -2.36 -11.56
N ASP A 34 -18.57 -2.58 -11.62
CA ASP A 34 -19.35 -3.07 -10.47
C ASP A 34 -18.88 -4.44 -9.96
N PHE A 35 -18.56 -5.36 -10.87
CA PHE A 35 -18.19 -6.74 -10.52
C PHE A 35 -16.81 -7.16 -10.99
N ILE A 36 -16.00 -6.22 -11.52
CA ILE A 36 -14.63 -6.46 -11.97
C ILE A 36 -13.67 -5.60 -11.13
N PRO A 37 -13.18 -6.14 -10.01
CA PRO A 37 -12.21 -5.42 -9.21
C PRO A 37 -10.90 -5.20 -9.96
N VAL A 38 -10.18 -4.16 -9.55
CA VAL A 38 -8.83 -3.87 -10.04
C VAL A 38 -7.82 -4.31 -8.99
N LEU A 39 -6.88 -5.16 -9.38
CA LEU A 39 -5.66 -5.45 -8.64
C LEU A 39 -4.51 -4.72 -9.32
N ARG A 40 -3.89 -3.76 -8.64
CA ARG A 40 -2.73 -3.03 -9.13
C ARG A 40 -1.50 -3.41 -8.34
N LEU A 41 -0.39 -3.73 -9.02
CA LEU A 41 0.93 -3.99 -8.42
C LEU A 41 1.90 -2.90 -8.86
N TYR A 42 2.60 -2.30 -7.89
CA TYR A 42 3.49 -1.18 -8.15
C TYR A 42 4.60 -1.02 -7.11
N GLY A 43 5.52 -0.12 -7.39
CA GLY A 43 6.59 0.31 -6.50
C GLY A 43 6.74 1.83 -6.54
N TRP A 44 7.81 2.34 -5.93
CA TRP A 44 8.02 3.77 -5.72
C TRP A 44 9.36 4.21 -6.31
N LYS A 45 9.33 5.26 -7.13
CA LYS A 45 10.53 5.92 -7.66
C LYS A 45 10.23 7.40 -7.94
N PRO A 46 10.88 8.32 -7.21
CA PRO A 46 11.81 8.06 -6.10
C PRO A 46 11.14 7.35 -4.92
N SER A 47 11.94 6.93 -3.91
CA SER A 47 11.40 6.51 -2.61
C SER A 47 10.45 7.57 -2.08
N ALA A 48 9.45 7.18 -1.30
CA ALA A 48 8.44 8.12 -0.82
C ALA A 48 8.10 7.91 0.66
N VAL A 49 7.74 8.97 1.35
CA VAL A 49 7.03 8.88 2.63
C VAL A 49 5.56 9.18 2.37
N SER A 50 4.68 8.23 2.69
CA SER A 50 3.25 8.49 2.72
C SER A 50 2.76 8.67 4.17
N ILE A 51 1.96 9.72 4.42
CA ILE A 51 1.26 9.91 5.69
C ILE A 51 -0.21 9.53 5.55
N GLY A 52 -0.80 9.07 6.65
CA GLY A 52 -2.22 8.77 6.72
C GLY A 52 -3.09 10.03 6.63
N TYR A 53 -4.32 9.85 6.19
CA TYR A 53 -5.27 10.95 5.97
C TYR A 53 -5.43 11.89 7.17
N PHE A 54 -5.34 11.37 8.41
CA PHE A 54 -5.59 12.10 9.64
C PHE A 54 -4.33 12.61 10.34
N GLN A 55 -3.13 12.25 9.86
CA GLN A 55 -1.86 12.65 10.49
C GLN A 55 -1.49 14.10 10.18
N SER A 56 -0.74 14.73 11.09
CA SER A 56 -0.04 15.98 10.84
C SER A 56 1.31 15.68 10.17
N LEU A 57 1.55 16.25 8.98
CA LEU A 57 2.81 16.04 8.27
C LEU A 57 4.00 16.54 9.09
N GLU A 58 3.87 17.69 9.70
CA GLU A 58 4.95 18.32 10.47
C GLU A 58 5.31 17.53 11.74
N GLN A 59 4.36 16.80 12.33
CA GLN A 59 4.61 15.96 13.50
C GLN A 59 5.24 14.61 13.16
N GLU A 60 4.94 14.08 11.97
CA GLU A 60 5.31 12.70 11.58
C GLU A 60 6.58 12.63 10.74
N VAL A 61 6.92 13.68 9.98
CA VAL A 61 7.94 13.60 8.92
C VAL A 61 8.95 14.74 9.02
N ASP A 62 10.23 14.42 8.90
CA ASP A 62 11.26 15.41 8.62
C ASP A 62 11.29 15.71 7.09
N VAL A 63 10.46 16.68 6.71
CA VAL A 63 10.30 17.08 5.29
C VAL A 63 11.61 17.63 4.72
N LYS A 64 12.43 18.32 5.54
CA LYS A 64 13.73 18.83 5.11
C LYS A 64 14.65 17.66 4.76
N LYS A 65 14.70 16.65 5.62
CA LYS A 65 15.52 15.46 5.40
C LYS A 65 15.04 14.65 4.19
N CYS A 66 13.72 14.52 4.01
CA CYS A 66 13.15 13.90 2.79
C CYS A 66 13.65 14.62 1.52
N LYS A 67 13.61 15.96 1.51
CA LYS A 67 14.08 16.75 0.36
C LYS A 67 15.59 16.56 0.11
N GLU A 68 16.42 16.54 1.14
CA GLU A 68 17.87 16.29 1.03
C GLU A 68 18.17 14.91 0.42
N LEU A 69 17.35 13.90 0.74
CA LEU A 69 17.49 12.52 0.27
C LEU A 69 16.75 12.23 -1.03
N GLY A 70 16.07 13.20 -1.64
CA GLY A 70 15.26 13.02 -2.85
C GLY A 70 14.06 12.09 -2.65
N ILE A 71 13.49 12.08 -1.45
CA ILE A 71 12.33 11.25 -1.07
C ILE A 71 11.05 12.09 -1.25
N ASP A 72 10.09 11.57 -2.00
CA ASP A 72 8.76 12.17 -2.14
C ASP A 72 8.02 12.17 -0.80
N VAL A 73 7.16 13.17 -0.60
CA VAL A 73 6.24 13.20 0.55
C VAL A 73 4.83 13.38 0.05
N VAL A 74 3.92 12.48 0.46
CA VAL A 74 2.53 12.50 0.01
C VAL A 74 1.55 12.07 1.11
N ARG A 75 0.39 12.75 1.18
CA ARG A 75 -0.73 12.30 2.01
C ARG A 75 -1.63 11.37 1.22
N ARG A 76 -1.83 10.14 1.71
CA ARG A 76 -2.78 9.20 1.13
C ARG A 76 -4.22 9.44 1.62
N ILE A 77 -5.22 8.92 0.89
CA ILE A 77 -6.64 9.04 1.27
C ILE A 77 -7.09 8.01 2.30
N THR A 78 -6.25 7.04 2.61
CA THR A 78 -6.46 6.03 3.65
C THR A 78 -5.90 6.49 4.99
N GLY A 79 -6.35 5.89 6.07
CA GLY A 79 -5.80 6.12 7.41
C GLY A 79 -4.44 5.43 7.64
N GLY A 80 -4.08 5.30 8.90
CA GLY A 80 -2.84 4.65 9.36
C GLY A 80 -1.68 5.62 9.60
N GLY A 81 -0.54 5.10 10.04
CA GLY A 81 0.69 5.83 10.35
C GLY A 81 1.52 6.21 9.12
N ALA A 82 2.58 7.00 9.34
CA ALA A 82 3.55 7.33 8.30
C ALA A 82 4.38 6.11 7.90
N VAL A 83 4.66 5.96 6.60
CA VAL A 83 5.40 4.81 6.03
C VAL A 83 6.45 5.33 5.06
N LEU A 84 7.69 4.83 5.18
CA LEU A 84 8.70 5.00 4.14
C LEU A 84 8.56 3.84 3.13
N HIS A 85 8.35 4.20 1.87
CA HIS A 85 8.24 3.28 0.74
C HIS A 85 9.54 3.26 -0.06
N GLU A 86 10.17 2.10 -0.14
CA GLU A 86 11.44 1.94 -0.85
C GLU A 86 11.61 0.54 -1.46
N HIS A 87 11.92 -0.45 -0.64
CA HIS A 87 12.20 -1.83 -1.07
C HIS A 87 11.01 -2.74 -0.81
N GLU A 88 9.93 -2.54 -1.56
CA GLU A 88 8.67 -3.25 -1.37
C GLU A 88 7.93 -3.49 -2.68
N LEU A 89 7.02 -4.44 -2.66
CA LEU A 89 5.90 -4.49 -3.59
C LEU A 89 4.70 -3.87 -2.90
N THR A 90 4.14 -2.82 -3.50
CA THR A 90 2.87 -2.26 -3.07
C THR A 90 1.75 -2.80 -3.95
N TYR A 91 0.62 -3.15 -3.36
CA TYR A 91 -0.59 -3.51 -4.09
C TYR A 91 -1.73 -2.56 -3.75
N SER A 92 -2.66 -2.39 -4.70
CA SER A 92 -3.99 -1.82 -4.46
C SER A 92 -5.06 -2.78 -4.96
N PHE A 93 -6.07 -3.04 -4.14
CA PHE A 93 -7.27 -3.78 -4.52
C PHE A 93 -8.49 -2.85 -4.42
N ILE A 94 -9.16 -2.63 -5.54
CA ILE A 94 -10.22 -1.65 -5.67
C ILE A 94 -11.48 -2.38 -6.13
N THR A 95 -12.59 -2.23 -5.38
CA THR A 95 -13.81 -2.98 -5.66
C THR A 95 -15.05 -2.26 -5.11
N LYS A 96 -16.21 -2.48 -5.75
CA LYS A 96 -17.52 -2.07 -5.24
C LYS A 96 -18.20 -3.17 -4.41
N VAL A 97 -17.66 -4.39 -4.43
CA VAL A 97 -18.20 -5.53 -3.68
C VAL A 97 -17.26 -5.86 -2.53
N TYR A 98 -17.70 -5.64 -1.29
CA TYR A 98 -16.89 -5.86 -0.10
C TYR A 98 -17.76 -6.11 1.15
N PRO A 99 -17.25 -6.84 2.17
CA PRO A 99 -17.96 -7.01 3.43
C PRO A 99 -18.20 -5.68 4.15
N ALA A 100 -19.35 -5.52 4.76
CA ALA A 100 -19.67 -4.33 5.58
C ALA A 100 -18.73 -4.24 6.80
N ASN A 101 -18.42 -5.38 7.44
CA ASN A 101 -17.50 -5.46 8.55
C ASN A 101 -16.06 -5.15 8.08
N ILE A 102 -15.40 -4.21 8.78
CA ILE A 102 -14.07 -3.73 8.41
C ILE A 102 -13.00 -4.81 8.55
N ILE A 103 -13.04 -5.58 9.65
CA ILE A 103 -12.04 -6.63 9.92
C ILE A 103 -12.20 -7.78 8.93
N GLU A 104 -13.44 -8.17 8.62
CA GLU A 104 -13.74 -9.20 7.62
C GLU A 104 -13.25 -8.77 6.23
N SER A 105 -13.42 -7.50 5.89
CA SER A 105 -12.93 -6.91 4.65
C SER A 105 -11.40 -6.97 4.56
N TYR A 106 -10.67 -6.54 5.60
CA TYR A 106 -9.22 -6.69 5.67
C TYR A 106 -8.79 -8.14 5.52
N ARG A 107 -9.39 -9.04 6.31
CA ARG A 107 -9.06 -10.47 6.27
C ARG A 107 -9.24 -11.05 4.87
N SER A 108 -10.37 -10.77 4.23
CA SER A 108 -10.69 -11.32 2.90
C SER A 108 -9.68 -10.90 1.83
N ILE A 109 -9.17 -9.67 1.89
CA ILE A 109 -8.20 -9.15 0.91
C ILE A 109 -6.75 -9.48 1.31
N CYS A 110 -6.45 -9.66 2.59
CA CYS A 110 -5.13 -10.08 3.05
C CYS A 110 -4.88 -11.60 2.88
N GLU A 111 -5.93 -12.41 2.85
CA GLU A 111 -5.80 -13.87 2.72
C GLU A 111 -5.05 -14.31 1.46
N PRO A 112 -5.31 -13.78 0.24
CA PRO A 112 -4.49 -14.12 -0.92
C PRO A 112 -3.02 -13.69 -0.78
N ILE A 113 -2.72 -12.65 0.00
CA ILE A 113 -1.34 -12.27 0.29
C ILE A 113 -0.67 -13.30 1.20
N VAL A 114 -1.38 -13.75 2.24
CA VAL A 114 -0.91 -14.84 3.12
C VAL A 114 -0.63 -16.10 2.31
N THR A 115 -1.56 -16.49 1.41
CA THR A 115 -1.37 -17.63 0.51
C THR A 115 -0.16 -17.46 -0.39
N CYS A 116 0.01 -16.28 -1.00
CA CYS A 116 1.18 -15.96 -1.83
C CYS A 116 2.49 -16.14 -1.05
N LEU A 117 2.56 -15.63 0.19
CA LEU A 117 3.75 -15.75 1.03
C LEU A 117 4.00 -17.21 1.47
N TYR A 118 2.95 -17.96 1.75
CA TYR A 118 3.05 -19.38 2.05
C TYR A 118 3.63 -20.17 0.86
N ASP A 119 3.17 -19.88 -0.36
CA ASP A 119 3.70 -20.49 -1.60
C ASP A 119 5.16 -20.08 -1.91
N LEU A 120 5.64 -19.01 -1.28
CA LEU A 120 7.05 -18.59 -1.31
C LEU A 120 7.88 -19.22 -0.18
N GLY A 121 7.27 -20.05 0.68
CA GLY A 121 7.95 -20.75 1.77
C GLY A 121 7.92 -20.03 3.13
N PHE A 122 7.08 -18.98 3.29
CA PHE A 122 6.96 -18.24 4.54
C PHE A 122 5.72 -18.65 5.33
N ASP A 123 5.83 -18.96 6.62
CA ASP A 123 4.68 -19.17 7.50
C ASP A 123 4.01 -17.83 7.86
N ALA A 124 3.33 -17.25 6.88
CA ALA A 124 2.67 -15.97 6.99
C ALA A 124 1.31 -16.09 7.68
N LYS A 125 0.96 -15.11 8.50
CA LYS A 125 -0.31 -15.06 9.23
C LYS A 125 -0.91 -13.65 9.20
N PHE A 126 -2.22 -13.57 9.00
CA PHE A 126 -2.95 -12.32 9.19
C PHE A 126 -2.99 -11.98 10.70
N SER A 127 -2.46 -10.82 11.03
CA SER A 127 -2.50 -10.26 12.38
C SER A 127 -3.48 -9.09 12.43
N PRO A 128 -4.49 -9.12 13.29
CA PRO A 128 -5.41 -7.99 13.43
C PRO A 128 -4.68 -6.73 13.94
N LEU A 129 -5.06 -5.53 13.44
CA LEU A 129 -6.23 -5.28 12.59
C LEU A 129 -5.95 -5.47 11.08
N ASN A 130 -4.73 -5.20 10.61
CA ASN A 130 -4.42 -4.97 9.21
C ASN A 130 -2.98 -5.33 8.82
N ASP A 131 -2.29 -6.12 9.63
CA ASP A 131 -0.92 -6.55 9.37
C ASP A 131 -0.84 -8.00 8.91
N ILE A 132 0.23 -8.36 8.21
CA ILE A 132 0.63 -9.74 7.96
C ILE A 132 2.01 -9.93 8.55
N THR A 133 2.19 -11.03 9.28
CA THR A 133 3.42 -11.35 9.99
C THR A 133 3.99 -12.68 9.53
N VAL A 134 5.32 -12.79 9.57
CA VAL A 134 6.11 -14.02 9.45
C VAL A 134 7.02 -14.06 10.66
N GLU A 135 7.11 -15.20 11.36
CA GLU A 135 7.91 -15.33 12.59
C GLU A 135 7.61 -14.22 13.63
N ASN A 136 6.35 -13.85 13.76
CA ASN A 136 5.85 -12.73 14.58
C ASN A 136 6.39 -11.34 14.22
N LYS A 137 7.07 -11.20 13.09
CA LYS A 137 7.53 -9.91 12.55
C LYS A 137 6.62 -9.45 11.41
N LYS A 138 6.32 -8.17 11.38
CA LYS A 138 5.51 -7.56 10.33
C LYS A 138 6.27 -7.58 9.01
N VAL A 139 5.64 -8.14 7.99
CA VAL A 139 6.11 -8.16 6.60
C VAL A 139 5.18 -7.41 5.65
N SER A 140 3.97 -7.07 6.11
CA SER A 140 2.99 -6.31 5.33
C SER A 140 2.12 -5.47 6.26
N GLY A 141 1.88 -4.23 5.88
CA GLY A 141 0.92 -3.33 6.50
C GLY A 141 -0.10 -2.85 5.47
N ASN A 142 -1.37 -2.77 5.88
CA ASN A 142 -2.48 -2.49 4.97
C ASN A 142 -3.34 -1.35 5.48
N ALA A 143 -3.95 -0.60 4.58
CA ALA A 143 -4.88 0.47 4.91
C ALA A 143 -6.07 0.47 3.94
N GLN A 144 -7.26 0.78 4.45
CA GLN A 144 -8.49 0.87 3.65
C GLN A 144 -9.12 2.26 3.71
N THR A 145 -9.85 2.59 2.66
CA THR A 145 -10.87 3.65 2.67
C THR A 145 -12.09 3.19 1.87
N ARG A 146 -13.25 3.71 2.25
CA ARG A 146 -14.52 3.45 1.57
C ARG A 146 -15.13 4.79 1.20
N ARG A 147 -15.29 5.07 -0.08
CA ARG A 147 -15.84 6.32 -0.59
C ARG A 147 -16.68 6.03 -1.82
N ASN A 148 -17.85 6.67 -1.92
CA ASN A 148 -18.76 6.52 -3.06
C ASN A 148 -19.08 5.06 -3.40
N ASN A 149 -19.30 4.22 -2.38
CA ASN A 149 -19.54 2.78 -2.50
C ASN A 149 -18.37 1.99 -3.11
N VAL A 150 -17.18 2.55 -3.15
CA VAL A 150 -15.94 1.89 -3.59
C VAL A 150 -15.03 1.69 -2.40
N LEU A 151 -14.50 0.49 -2.25
CA LEU A 151 -13.42 0.16 -1.34
C LEU A 151 -12.09 0.22 -2.09
N LEU A 152 -11.14 0.94 -1.53
CA LEU A 152 -9.71 0.82 -1.83
C LEU A 152 -9.04 0.22 -0.60
N GLN A 153 -8.38 -0.91 -0.76
CA GLN A 153 -7.34 -1.37 0.15
C GLN A 153 -6.01 -1.34 -0.58
N HIS A 154 -5.03 -0.71 0.01
CA HIS A 154 -3.64 -0.84 -0.43
C HIS A 154 -2.75 -1.27 0.73
N GLY A 155 -1.64 -1.90 0.40
CA GLY A 155 -0.69 -2.39 1.39
C GLY A 155 0.67 -2.68 0.77
N THR A 156 1.65 -2.82 1.65
CA THR A 156 3.03 -3.10 1.31
C THR A 156 3.36 -4.55 1.58
N ILE A 157 4.20 -5.17 0.76
CA ILE A 157 4.89 -6.42 1.04
C ILE A 157 6.37 -6.08 1.07
N LEU A 158 6.98 -6.14 2.25
CA LEU A 158 8.34 -5.68 2.49
C LEU A 158 9.35 -6.69 1.94
N LEU A 159 10.07 -6.30 0.91
CA LEU A 159 11.12 -7.12 0.30
C LEU A 159 12.44 -6.94 1.06
N ASP A 160 12.73 -5.70 1.46
CA ASP A 160 13.81 -5.33 2.35
C ASP A 160 13.39 -4.14 3.22
N VAL A 161 14.09 -3.92 4.34
CA VAL A 161 13.80 -2.82 5.28
C VAL A 161 15.09 -2.18 5.78
N ASN A 162 15.21 -0.88 5.56
CA ASN A 162 16.24 -0.06 6.18
C ASN A 162 15.64 0.79 7.30
N VAL A 163 15.63 0.24 8.52
CA VAL A 163 15.02 0.88 9.69
C VAL A 163 15.74 2.19 10.05
N ASP A 164 17.06 2.25 9.89
CA ASP A 164 17.82 3.46 10.21
C ASP A 164 17.47 4.60 9.24
N LYS A 165 17.36 4.30 7.94
CA LYS A 165 16.87 5.28 6.96
C LYS A 165 15.43 5.70 7.24
N MET A 166 14.56 4.77 7.61
CA MET A 166 13.17 5.06 7.98
C MET A 166 13.10 6.10 9.09
N PHE A 167 13.86 5.92 10.19
CA PHE A 167 13.89 6.87 11.31
C PHE A 167 14.80 8.09 11.08
N SER A 168 15.50 8.18 9.96
CA SER A 168 16.11 9.42 9.51
C SER A 168 15.11 10.43 8.95
N VAL A 169 13.94 9.96 8.48
CA VAL A 169 12.89 10.76 7.85
C VAL A 169 11.56 10.76 8.62
N LEU A 170 11.30 9.72 9.42
CA LEU A 170 10.11 9.67 10.29
C LEU A 170 10.47 10.16 11.68
N LYS A 171 9.64 11.05 12.20
CA LYS A 171 9.81 11.61 13.55
C LYS A 171 9.30 10.63 14.60
N VAL A 172 9.93 10.66 15.75
CA VAL A 172 9.50 9.94 16.96
C VAL A 172 8.99 10.94 18.00
N PRO A 173 8.10 10.52 18.91
CA PRO A 173 7.51 11.43 19.91
C PRO A 173 8.54 12.14 20.79
N SER A 174 9.70 11.54 20.99
CA SER A 174 10.78 12.11 21.82
C SER A 174 12.13 11.50 21.43
N GLU A 175 13.13 12.34 21.25
CA GLU A 175 14.52 11.92 21.01
C GLU A 175 15.08 11.04 22.16
N LYS A 176 14.59 11.23 23.40
CA LYS A 176 15.03 10.41 24.55
C LYS A 176 14.69 8.92 24.45
N VAL A 177 13.69 8.57 23.64
CA VAL A 177 13.24 7.17 23.46
C VAL A 177 13.52 6.66 22.05
N LYS A 178 14.16 7.46 21.20
CA LYS A 178 14.39 7.16 19.79
C LYS A 178 15.11 5.83 19.58
N ASP A 179 16.23 5.63 20.25
CA ASP A 179 17.04 4.42 20.10
C ASP A 179 16.24 3.16 20.50
N LYS A 180 15.43 3.26 21.56
CA LYS A 180 14.56 2.17 21.99
C LYS A 180 13.49 1.89 20.94
N ILE A 181 12.85 2.92 20.36
CA ILE A 181 11.85 2.75 19.32
C ILE A 181 12.46 2.10 18.06
N ILE A 182 13.66 2.55 17.65
CA ILE A 182 14.39 1.98 16.53
C ILE A 182 14.66 0.49 16.76
N GLN A 183 15.14 0.13 17.95
CA GLN A 183 15.41 -1.25 18.33
C GLN A 183 14.12 -2.08 18.31
N ASP A 184 13.05 -1.60 18.94
CA ASP A 184 11.75 -2.26 18.96
C ASP A 184 11.22 -2.52 17.52
N VAL A 185 11.41 -1.56 16.59
CA VAL A 185 10.99 -1.73 15.19
C VAL A 185 11.89 -2.73 14.46
N LYS A 186 13.22 -2.71 14.67
CA LYS A 186 14.13 -3.73 14.12
C LYS A 186 13.76 -5.16 14.53
N GLU A 187 13.20 -5.32 15.72
CA GLU A 187 12.73 -6.62 16.22
C GLU A 187 11.37 -7.03 15.65
N ARG A 188 10.51 -6.06 15.32
CA ARG A 188 9.10 -6.28 14.93
C ARG A 188 8.81 -6.23 13.44
N VAL A 189 9.76 -5.76 12.62
CA VAL A 189 9.59 -5.62 11.18
C VAL A 189 10.66 -6.41 10.45
N MET A 190 10.31 -7.02 9.34
CA MET A 190 11.22 -7.85 8.55
C MET A 190 10.97 -7.67 7.06
N GLY A 191 12.05 -7.63 6.27
CA GLY A 191 12.01 -7.81 4.82
C GLY A 191 12.17 -9.27 4.45
N LEU A 192 11.44 -9.73 3.46
CA LEU A 192 11.37 -11.14 3.04
C LEU A 192 12.61 -11.61 2.25
N LYS A 193 13.43 -10.67 1.74
CA LYS A 193 14.64 -10.95 0.94
C LYS A 193 14.34 -11.77 -0.33
N VAL A 194 13.21 -11.51 -0.95
CA VAL A 194 12.79 -12.07 -2.23
C VAL A 194 12.66 -10.96 -3.27
N SER A 195 12.66 -11.30 -4.55
CA SER A 195 12.53 -10.30 -5.61
C SER A 195 11.08 -9.81 -5.78
N TYR A 196 10.94 -8.59 -6.32
CA TYR A 196 9.64 -8.03 -6.69
C TYR A 196 8.87 -8.96 -7.65
N ASP A 197 9.55 -9.47 -8.67
CA ASP A 197 8.91 -10.28 -9.72
C ASP A 197 8.45 -11.65 -9.17
N GLU A 198 9.18 -12.27 -8.24
CA GLU A 198 8.73 -13.51 -7.58
C GLU A 198 7.44 -13.31 -6.82
N VAL A 199 7.37 -12.24 -6.01
CA VAL A 199 6.15 -11.91 -5.26
C VAL A 199 5.02 -11.53 -6.21
N ALA A 200 5.25 -10.63 -7.17
CA ALA A 200 4.22 -10.18 -8.11
C ALA A 200 3.60 -11.34 -8.88
N ASN A 201 4.43 -12.25 -9.42
CA ASN A 201 3.97 -13.41 -10.20
C ASN A 201 3.12 -14.41 -9.41
N LYS A 202 3.36 -14.55 -8.10
CA LYS A 202 2.54 -15.41 -7.24
C LYS A 202 1.29 -14.66 -6.74
N LEU A 203 1.42 -13.38 -6.40
CA LEU A 203 0.37 -12.60 -5.77
C LEU A 203 -0.90 -12.53 -6.61
N TRP A 204 -0.82 -12.16 -7.88
CA TRP A 204 -2.02 -12.07 -8.71
C TRP A 204 -2.71 -13.43 -8.90
N ARG A 205 -1.95 -14.54 -8.94
CA ARG A 205 -2.51 -15.90 -9.01
C ARG A 205 -3.27 -16.26 -7.74
N SER A 206 -2.71 -15.91 -6.57
CA SER A 206 -3.36 -16.13 -5.26
C SER A 206 -4.68 -15.33 -5.15
N PHE A 207 -4.75 -14.11 -5.72
CA PHE A 207 -6.01 -13.36 -5.83
C PHE A 207 -7.02 -14.07 -6.72
N GLY A 208 -6.62 -14.57 -7.88
CA GLY A 208 -7.48 -15.35 -8.78
C GLY A 208 -8.04 -16.60 -8.09
N GLN A 209 -7.19 -17.37 -7.43
CA GLN A 209 -7.58 -18.59 -6.70
C GLN A 209 -8.55 -18.27 -5.55
N LYS A 210 -8.20 -17.29 -4.72
CA LYS A 210 -9.03 -16.90 -3.56
C LYS A 210 -10.42 -16.49 -3.96
N PHE A 211 -10.54 -15.67 -4.98
CA PHE A 211 -11.82 -15.12 -5.43
C PHE A 211 -12.51 -15.95 -6.52
N GLN A 212 -11.90 -17.07 -6.93
CA GLN A 212 -12.39 -17.94 -8.01
C GLN A 212 -12.61 -17.15 -9.33
N ALA A 213 -11.69 -16.25 -9.64
CA ALA A 213 -11.77 -15.29 -10.73
C ALA A 213 -10.69 -15.54 -11.80
N GLU A 214 -11.06 -15.32 -13.05
CA GLU A 214 -10.10 -15.17 -14.14
C GLU A 214 -9.35 -13.84 -13.95
N VAL A 215 -8.02 -13.88 -13.83
CA VAL A 215 -7.20 -12.66 -13.76
C VAL A 215 -6.68 -12.34 -15.16
N PHE A 216 -7.04 -11.18 -15.68
CA PHE A 216 -6.56 -10.72 -17.00
C PHE A 216 -5.68 -9.48 -16.84
N LYS A 217 -4.53 -9.49 -17.51
CA LYS A 217 -3.64 -8.32 -17.57
C LYS A 217 -4.23 -7.27 -18.49
N ASP A 218 -4.13 -6.03 -18.05
CA ASP A 218 -4.58 -4.86 -18.80
C ASP A 218 -3.64 -3.68 -18.54
N ASP A 219 -3.78 -2.65 -19.35
CA ASP A 219 -3.06 -1.37 -19.19
C ASP A 219 -3.96 -0.32 -18.56
N VAL A 220 -3.34 0.74 -18.02
CA VAL A 220 -4.05 1.93 -17.53
C VAL A 220 -4.73 2.60 -18.72
N LYS A 221 -6.06 2.73 -18.67
CA LYS A 221 -6.85 3.37 -19.73
C LYS A 221 -6.51 4.85 -19.84
N SER A 222 -6.77 5.45 -21.01
CA SER A 222 -6.43 6.85 -21.26
C SER A 222 -7.12 7.83 -20.32
N ASP A 223 -8.39 7.62 -20.03
CA ASP A 223 -9.19 8.41 -19.08
C ASP A 223 -8.67 8.28 -17.64
N GLU A 224 -8.33 7.07 -17.20
CA GLU A 224 -7.69 6.81 -15.89
C GLU A 224 -6.34 7.54 -15.78
N SER A 225 -5.53 7.49 -16.85
CA SER A 225 -4.23 8.17 -16.89
C SER A 225 -4.38 9.69 -16.84
N ILE A 226 -5.37 10.26 -17.55
CA ILE A 226 -5.68 11.69 -17.53
C ILE A 226 -6.12 12.11 -16.14
N GLU A 227 -7.08 11.40 -15.54
CA GLU A 227 -7.57 11.69 -14.18
C GLU A 227 -6.44 11.57 -13.15
N ALA A 228 -5.60 10.52 -13.24
CA ALA A 228 -4.46 10.35 -12.36
C ALA A 228 -3.47 11.54 -12.45
N LYS A 229 -3.20 12.06 -13.65
CA LYS A 229 -2.35 13.26 -13.86
C LYS A 229 -2.98 14.52 -13.27
N ILE A 230 -4.30 14.67 -13.40
CA ILE A 230 -5.04 15.77 -12.78
C ILE A 230 -4.93 15.67 -11.25
N MET A 231 -5.19 14.49 -10.67
CA MET A 231 -5.05 14.27 -9.24
C MET A 231 -3.62 14.46 -8.76
N GLN A 232 -2.63 13.97 -9.50
CA GLN A 232 -1.22 14.20 -9.20
C GLN A 232 -0.92 15.69 -9.10
N LYS A 233 -1.29 16.47 -10.13
CA LYS A 233 -0.94 17.90 -10.24
C LYS A 233 -1.71 18.76 -9.24
N TYR A 234 -3.02 18.60 -9.16
CA TYR A 234 -3.91 19.53 -8.46
C TYR A 234 -4.31 19.08 -7.05
N LYS A 235 -3.83 17.91 -6.61
CA LYS A 235 -4.07 17.42 -5.27
C LYS A 235 -2.78 16.87 -4.64
N TYR A 236 -2.27 15.76 -5.11
CA TYR A 236 -1.23 15.01 -4.39
C TYR A 236 0.16 15.68 -4.39
N SER A 237 0.41 16.61 -5.33
CA SER A 237 1.63 17.44 -5.34
C SER A 237 1.44 18.79 -4.65
N THR A 238 0.25 19.11 -4.12
CA THR A 238 -0.02 20.43 -3.55
C THR A 238 0.32 20.51 -2.07
N TYR A 239 0.68 21.71 -1.64
CA TYR A 239 0.90 22.03 -0.23
C TYR A 239 -0.41 21.87 0.56
N GLU A 240 -1.52 22.39 0.05
CA GLU A 240 -2.84 22.40 0.69
C GLU A 240 -3.33 21.00 1.02
N TRP A 241 -3.05 20.02 0.16
CA TRP A 241 -3.41 18.63 0.44
C TRP A 241 -2.48 17.97 1.46
N ASN A 242 -1.17 18.13 1.28
CA ASN A 242 -0.19 17.42 2.10
C ASN A 242 -0.09 18.01 3.51
N TYR A 243 -0.28 19.33 3.68
CA TYR A 243 -0.17 20.07 4.96
C TYR A 243 -1.52 20.44 5.58
N LYS A 244 -2.62 19.90 5.13
CA LYS A 244 -3.98 20.28 5.60
C LYS A 244 -4.25 20.00 7.08
N ARG A 245 -3.31 19.41 7.81
CA ARG A 245 -3.39 19.12 9.24
C ARG A 245 -2.03 19.24 9.87
#